data_5dce62402510db36661550ab2c948a62
#
_entry.id   5dce62402510db36661550ab2c948a62
#
_cell.length_a   1.000
_cell.length_b   1.000
_cell.length_c   1.000
_cell.angle_alpha   90.00
_cell.angle_beta   90.00
_cell.angle_gamma   90.00
#
_symmetry.space_group_name_H-M   'P 1'
#
loop_
_entity.id
_entity.type
_entity.pdbx_description
1 polymer ?
#
loop_
_entity_poly.entity_id
_entity_poly.type
_entity_poly.pdbx_seq_one_letter_code
_entity_poly.pdbx_strand_id
1 'polypeptide(L)'
;MRKMKKVLSVLATVVMVAAALTACGGNGKSGSATDKKDTNGDGGVKVGIVSMIENGAFMDMKEGIVAELKAQGYEDSQIDYKCAAGDASALSTIVTNMTDGTYDMIFSIATPPTQALVN
;
A
#
# COMPACT_ATOMS: atom_id res chain seq x y z
N MET A 1 7.62 9.12 38.39
CA MET A 1 8.27 10.31 37.79
C MET A 1 9.53 10.04 36.96
N ARG A 2 9.88 8.79 36.66
CA ARG A 2 11.08 8.48 35.86
C ARG A 2 10.80 8.30 34.33
N LYS A 3 9.55 8.29 33.91
CA LYS A 3 9.17 8.07 32.50
C LYS A 3 8.97 9.34 31.67
N MET A 4 8.86 10.51 32.33
CA MET A 4 8.67 11.78 31.60
C MET A 4 9.97 12.45 31.15
N LYS A 5 11.13 12.06 31.72
CA LYS A 5 12.42 12.65 31.33
C LYS A 5 13.00 12.12 30.03
N LYS A 6 12.50 10.98 29.51
CA LYS A 6 12.99 10.38 28.26
C LYS A 6 12.25 10.88 27.02
N VAL A 7 11.08 11.46 27.18
CA VAL A 7 10.28 12.00 26.08
C VAL A 7 10.70 13.42 25.70
N LEU A 8 11.25 14.16 26.67
CA LEU A 8 11.68 15.54 26.43
C LEU A 8 13.03 15.65 25.70
N SER A 9 13.82 14.56 25.69
CA SER A 9 15.12 14.55 25.00
C SER A 9 15.06 14.24 23.52
N VAL A 10 13.92 13.71 23.02
CA VAL A 10 13.75 13.36 21.60
C VAL A 10 13.18 14.54 20.80
N LEU A 11 12.55 15.51 21.46
CA LEU A 11 11.98 16.69 20.77
C LEU A 11 13.00 17.81 20.49
N ALA A 12 14.22 17.71 21.01
CA ALA A 12 15.22 18.77 20.88
C ALA A 12 16.18 18.61 19.68
N THR A 13 16.09 17.51 18.91
CA THR A 13 17.04 17.22 17.82
C THR A 13 16.47 17.33 16.40
N VAL A 14 15.25 17.83 16.22
CA VAL A 14 14.61 17.93 14.88
C VAL A 14 14.61 19.35 14.29
N VAL A 15 15.21 20.35 14.95
CA VAL A 15 15.14 21.76 14.50
C VAL A 15 16.45 22.29 13.87
N MET A 16 17.36 21.46 13.39
CA MET A 16 18.57 21.97 12.74
C MET A 16 18.99 21.23 11.46
N VAL A 17 18.10 21.09 10.49
CA VAL A 17 18.50 20.88 9.09
C VAL A 17 17.50 21.56 8.16
N ALA A 18 17.49 22.86 8.15
CA ALA A 18 16.82 23.65 7.14
C ALA A 18 17.63 24.92 6.84
N ALA A 19 18.80 24.79 6.24
CA ALA A 19 19.45 25.89 5.49
C ALA A 19 20.68 25.33 4.78
N ALA A 20 20.52 24.99 3.52
CA ALA A 20 21.52 25.17 2.44
C ALA A 20 21.19 24.20 1.28
N LEU A 21 20.56 24.74 0.26
CA LEU A 21 20.75 24.33 -1.14
C LEU A 21 19.89 25.22 -2.05
N THR A 22 20.25 26.49 -2.09
CA THR A 22 20.00 27.31 -3.28
C THR A 22 21.31 27.37 -4.05
N ALA A 23 21.30 26.81 -5.21
CA ALA A 23 22.08 27.13 -6.39
C ALA A 23 22.56 25.86 -7.11
N CYS A 24 21.90 25.55 -8.21
CA CYS A 24 22.57 25.48 -9.51
C CYS A 24 21.53 25.22 -10.59
N GLY A 25 21.44 26.17 -11.51
CA GLY A 25 20.74 26.00 -12.77
C GLY A 25 21.54 25.08 -13.69
N GLY A 26 20.82 24.36 -14.55
CA GLY A 26 21.41 23.46 -15.53
C GLY A 26 20.31 22.72 -16.27
N ASN A 27 20.01 23.19 -17.45
CA ASN A 27 19.13 22.66 -18.46
C ASN A 27 19.38 21.17 -18.73
N GLY A 28 18.34 20.31 -18.62
CA GLY A 28 18.42 18.89 -18.98
C GLY A 28 17.04 18.23 -18.91
N LYS A 29 16.35 18.18 -20.03
CA LYS A 29 15.15 17.39 -20.27
C LYS A 29 15.37 15.93 -19.95
N SER A 30 14.67 15.36 -18.99
CA SER A 30 14.12 14.01 -19.10
C SER A 30 13.05 13.85 -18.02
N GLY A 31 11.83 13.61 -18.46
CA GLY A 31 10.67 13.53 -17.60
C GLY A 31 10.62 12.23 -16.81
N SER A 32 10.27 12.35 -15.57
CA SER A 32 9.45 11.43 -14.85
C SER A 32 8.77 12.25 -13.77
N ALA A 33 7.68 12.86 -14.15
CA ALA A 33 6.75 13.45 -13.20
C ALA A 33 6.09 12.30 -12.45
N THR A 34 6.59 12.00 -11.27
CA THR A 34 5.78 11.32 -10.27
C THR A 34 4.83 12.38 -9.73
N ASP A 35 3.69 12.50 -10.38
CA ASP A 35 2.56 13.22 -9.81
C ASP A 35 2.19 12.53 -8.50
N LYS A 36 2.64 13.11 -7.40
CA LYS A 36 2.00 12.90 -6.12
C LYS A 36 0.62 13.52 -6.25
N LYS A 37 -0.35 12.69 -6.55
CA LYS A 37 -1.76 13.03 -6.39
C LYS A 37 -1.98 13.26 -4.89
N ASP A 38 -1.97 14.52 -4.49
CA ASP A 38 -2.45 14.93 -3.18
C ASP A 38 -3.93 14.57 -3.12
N THR A 39 -4.24 13.40 -2.61
CA THR A 39 -5.59 13.04 -2.20
C THR A 39 -5.82 13.60 -0.81
N ASN A 40 -6.15 14.86 -0.73
CA ASN A 40 -6.94 15.40 0.36
C ASN A 40 -8.35 14.84 0.25
N GLY A 41 -8.56 13.68 0.81
CA GLY A 41 -9.84 13.01 0.99
C GLY A 41 -9.69 12.09 2.18
N ASP A 42 -10.64 12.12 3.07
CA ASP A 42 -10.80 11.35 4.31
C ASP A 42 -10.87 9.81 4.07
N GLY A 43 -9.96 9.29 3.26
CA GLY A 43 -9.81 7.88 2.91
C GLY A 43 -8.34 7.52 2.91
N GLY A 44 -7.87 6.88 3.97
CA GLY A 44 -6.54 6.30 4.01
C GLY A 44 -6.32 5.35 2.84
N VAL A 45 -5.06 5.05 2.52
CA VAL A 45 -4.65 4.09 1.47
C VAL A 45 -5.48 2.81 1.56
N LYS A 46 -6.09 2.39 0.46
CA LYS A 46 -6.90 1.18 0.39
C LYS A 46 -6.15 0.05 -0.30
N VAL A 47 -6.06 -1.08 0.37
CA VAL A 47 -5.30 -2.26 -0.08
C VAL A 47 -6.24 -3.40 -0.42
N GLY A 48 -6.13 -3.94 -1.62
CA GLY A 48 -6.81 -5.16 -2.06
C GLY A 48 -5.91 -6.37 -2.00
N ILE A 49 -6.45 -7.52 -1.65
CA ILE A 49 -5.79 -8.82 -1.73
C ILE A 49 -6.69 -9.75 -2.53
N VAL A 50 -6.18 -10.35 -3.60
CA VAL A 50 -6.95 -11.27 -4.45
C VAL A 50 -6.30 -12.65 -4.50
N SER A 51 -7.12 -13.70 -4.36
CA SER A 51 -6.71 -15.10 -4.47
C SER A 51 -7.65 -15.87 -5.40
N MET A 52 -7.12 -16.90 -6.07
CA MET A 52 -7.94 -17.81 -6.90
C MET A 52 -8.74 -18.80 -6.06
N ILE A 53 -8.11 -19.37 -5.04
CA ILE A 53 -8.71 -20.38 -4.14
C ILE A 53 -8.26 -20.15 -2.70
N GLU A 54 -8.98 -20.72 -1.77
CA GLU A 54 -8.59 -20.79 -0.36
C GLU A 54 -8.05 -22.19 -0.06
N ASN A 55 -6.78 -22.26 0.27
CA ASN A 55 -6.13 -23.45 0.84
C ASN A 55 -5.15 -23.01 1.94
N GLY A 56 -4.62 -23.96 2.72
CA GLY A 56 -3.77 -23.64 3.86
C GLY A 56 -2.64 -22.67 3.50
N ALA A 57 -1.86 -22.97 2.47
CA ALA A 57 -0.72 -22.15 2.08
C ALA A 57 -1.11 -20.74 1.63
N PHE A 58 -2.22 -20.59 0.90
CA PHE A 58 -2.67 -19.27 0.43
C PHE A 58 -3.30 -18.45 1.56
N MET A 59 -3.94 -19.11 2.51
CA MET A 59 -4.43 -18.46 3.72
C MET A 59 -3.28 -17.96 4.60
N ASP A 60 -2.21 -18.75 4.76
CA ASP A 60 -1.00 -18.35 5.48
C ASP A 60 -0.34 -17.14 4.80
N MET A 61 -0.29 -17.10 3.46
CA MET A 61 0.20 -15.95 2.70
C MET A 61 -0.65 -14.71 2.94
N LYS A 62 -1.97 -14.84 2.88
CA LYS A 62 -2.91 -13.74 3.16
C LYS A 62 -2.71 -13.21 4.58
N GLU A 63 -2.65 -14.10 5.56
CA GLU A 63 -2.44 -13.72 6.96
C GLU A 63 -1.11 -13.00 7.17
N GLY A 64 -0.04 -13.46 6.52
CA GLY A 64 1.25 -12.81 6.54
C GLY A 64 1.21 -11.39 5.95
N ILE A 65 0.54 -11.20 4.81
CA ILE A 65 0.35 -9.88 4.19
C ILE A 65 -0.44 -8.97 5.13
N VAL A 66 -1.56 -9.44 5.67
CA VAL A 66 -2.42 -8.66 6.58
C VAL A 66 -1.68 -8.29 7.86
N ALA A 67 -0.92 -9.24 8.44
CA ALA A 67 -0.14 -8.98 9.66
C ALA A 67 0.92 -7.89 9.43
N GLU A 68 1.61 -7.93 8.30
CA GLU A 68 2.62 -6.92 7.96
C GLU A 68 1.98 -5.55 7.71
N LEU A 69 0.88 -5.49 6.97
CA LEU A 69 0.15 -4.24 6.75
C LEU A 69 -0.29 -3.60 8.07
N LYS A 70 -0.82 -4.40 9.00
CA LYS A 70 -1.20 -3.93 10.34
C LYS A 70 0.01 -3.44 11.15
N ALA A 71 1.14 -4.12 11.06
CA ALA A 71 2.39 -3.69 11.69
C ALA A 71 2.88 -2.34 11.14
N GLN A 72 2.57 -2.03 9.88
CA GLN A 72 2.85 -0.75 9.24
C GLN A 72 1.78 0.32 9.50
N GLY A 73 0.73 0.02 10.26
CA GLY A 73 -0.28 0.97 10.69
C GLY A 73 -1.55 1.01 9.84
N TYR A 74 -1.75 0.04 8.95
CA TYR A 74 -3.01 -0.06 8.21
C TYR A 74 -4.12 -0.64 9.09
N GLU A 75 -5.29 -0.06 9.00
CA GLU A 75 -6.50 -0.51 9.70
C GLU A 75 -7.20 -1.64 8.91
N ASP A 76 -7.98 -2.48 9.60
CA ASP A 76 -8.77 -3.54 8.96
C ASP A 76 -9.74 -3.00 7.88
N SER A 77 -10.26 -1.80 8.07
CA SER A 77 -11.15 -1.12 7.12
C SER A 77 -10.47 -0.72 5.80
N GLN A 78 -9.15 -0.68 5.79
CA GLN A 78 -8.33 -0.35 4.63
C GLN A 78 -7.90 -1.59 3.82
N ILE A 79 -8.08 -2.80 4.37
CA ILE A 79 -7.64 -4.05 3.79
C ILE A 79 -8.85 -4.87 3.35
N ASP A 80 -8.98 -5.13 2.05
CA ASP A 80 -10.09 -5.91 1.49
C ASP A 80 -9.56 -7.18 0.81
N TYR A 81 -10.09 -8.34 1.18
CA TYR A 81 -9.72 -9.63 0.62
C TYR A 81 -10.84 -10.20 -0.24
N LYS A 82 -10.50 -10.65 -1.44
CA LYS A 82 -11.41 -11.31 -2.39
C LYS A 82 -10.85 -12.65 -2.84
N CYS A 83 -11.70 -13.67 -2.87
CA CYS A 83 -11.38 -14.98 -3.40
C CYS A 83 -12.33 -15.38 -4.53
N ALA A 84 -11.79 -15.87 -5.63
CA ALA A 84 -12.55 -16.31 -6.79
C ALA A 84 -13.14 -17.72 -6.65
N ALA A 85 -12.79 -18.45 -5.58
CA ALA A 85 -13.25 -19.81 -5.29
C ALA A 85 -13.07 -20.80 -6.45
N GLY A 86 -12.00 -20.65 -7.23
CA GLY A 86 -11.70 -21.50 -8.39
C GLY A 86 -12.43 -21.11 -9.68
N ASP A 87 -13.26 -20.09 -9.66
CA ASP A 87 -14.03 -19.65 -10.84
C ASP A 87 -13.31 -18.53 -11.58
N ALA A 88 -12.98 -18.76 -12.85
CA ALA A 88 -12.30 -17.80 -13.70
C ALA A 88 -13.17 -16.57 -14.04
N SER A 89 -14.49 -16.73 -14.13
CA SER A 89 -15.41 -15.63 -14.41
C SER A 89 -15.54 -14.73 -13.16
N ALA A 90 -15.60 -15.34 -11.99
CA ALA A 90 -15.56 -14.62 -10.71
C ALA A 90 -14.24 -13.84 -10.56
N LEU A 91 -13.10 -14.47 -10.91
CA LEU A 91 -11.80 -13.82 -10.90
C LEU A 91 -11.78 -12.58 -11.80
N SER A 92 -12.25 -12.70 -13.03
CA SER A 92 -12.33 -11.59 -13.99
C SER A 92 -13.16 -10.43 -13.43
N THR A 93 -14.30 -10.73 -12.82
CA THR A 93 -15.17 -9.73 -12.20
C THR A 93 -14.49 -9.05 -11.02
N ILE A 94 -13.82 -9.83 -10.14
CA ILE A 94 -13.08 -9.30 -8.98
C ILE A 94 -11.98 -8.36 -9.46
N VAL A 95 -11.17 -8.78 -10.43
CA VAL A 95 -10.05 -7.98 -10.95
C VAL A 95 -10.56 -6.69 -11.59
N THR A 96 -11.61 -6.74 -12.40
CA THR A 96 -12.23 -5.55 -13.00
C THR A 96 -12.65 -4.56 -11.92
N ASN A 97 -13.30 -5.04 -10.85
CA ASN A 97 -13.74 -4.17 -9.75
C ASN A 97 -12.57 -3.65 -8.89
N MET A 98 -11.46 -4.38 -8.81
CA MET A 98 -10.29 -3.95 -8.04
C MET A 98 -9.41 -2.96 -8.82
N THR A 99 -9.47 -2.97 -10.15
CA THR A 99 -8.68 -2.07 -11.02
C THR A 99 -9.44 -0.82 -11.44
N ASP A 100 -10.61 -0.56 -10.88
CA ASP A 100 -11.43 0.64 -11.15
C ASP A 100 -10.90 1.95 -10.54
N GLY A 101 -9.79 1.87 -9.82
CA GLY A 101 -9.17 2.99 -9.12
C GLY A 101 -9.57 3.12 -7.64
N THR A 102 -10.36 2.18 -7.12
CA THR A 102 -10.75 2.15 -5.70
C THR A 102 -9.60 1.76 -4.77
N TYR A 103 -8.67 0.93 -5.26
CA TYR A 103 -7.53 0.45 -4.48
C TYR A 103 -6.24 1.15 -4.93
N ASP A 104 -5.45 1.57 -3.94
CA ASP A 104 -4.13 2.16 -4.17
C ASP A 104 -3.05 1.10 -4.37
N MET A 105 -3.28 -0.11 -3.83
CA MET A 105 -2.37 -1.24 -3.91
C MET A 105 -3.16 -2.55 -3.97
N ILE A 106 -2.72 -3.49 -4.80
CA ILE A 106 -3.33 -4.82 -4.91
C ILE A 106 -2.25 -5.89 -4.79
N PHE A 107 -2.43 -6.81 -3.84
CA PHE A 107 -1.65 -8.03 -3.71
C PHE A 107 -2.37 -9.19 -4.39
N SER A 108 -1.68 -9.93 -5.23
CA SER A 108 -2.21 -11.16 -5.85
C SER A 108 -1.53 -12.39 -5.29
N ILE A 109 -2.33 -13.38 -4.91
CA ILE A 109 -1.85 -14.68 -4.41
C ILE A 109 -2.05 -15.71 -5.51
N ALA A 110 -0.98 -16.30 -6.02
CA ALA A 110 -0.89 -17.25 -7.12
C ALA A 110 -0.93 -16.64 -8.54
N THR A 111 -0.59 -17.46 -9.52
CA THR A 111 -0.40 -17.05 -10.91
C THR A 111 -1.67 -16.54 -11.60
N PRO A 112 -2.84 -17.20 -11.48
CA PRO A 112 -4.03 -16.75 -12.20
C PRO A 112 -4.49 -15.33 -11.83
N PRO A 113 -4.57 -14.92 -10.54
CA PRO A 113 -4.89 -13.54 -10.20
C PRO A 113 -3.85 -12.55 -10.69
N THR A 114 -2.57 -12.90 -10.61
CA THR A 114 -1.48 -12.03 -11.10
C THR A 114 -1.60 -11.78 -12.60
N GLN A 115 -1.85 -12.82 -13.39
CA GLN A 115 -2.04 -12.69 -14.84
C GLN A 115 -3.28 -11.87 -15.19
N ALA A 116 -4.36 -12.03 -14.43
CA ALA A 116 -5.58 -11.27 -14.65
C ALA A 116 -5.43 -9.77 -14.34
N LEU A 117 -4.56 -9.41 -13.40
CA LEU A 117 -4.28 -8.01 -13.04
C LEU A 117 -3.39 -7.28 -14.05
N VAL A 118 -2.54 -8.00 -14.81
CA VAL A 118 -1.56 -7.38 -15.72
C VAL A 118 -1.98 -7.41 -17.19
N ASN A 119 -3.09 -8.09 -17.53
CA ASN A 119 -3.68 -8.11 -18.86
C ASN A 119 -4.81 -7.09 -18.99
#